data_75263b8a9f13069929fb3be56ae631d6
#
_entry.id   75263b8a9f13069929fb3be56ae631d6
#
_cell.length_a   1.000
_cell.length_b   1.000
_cell.length_c   1.000
_cell.angle_alpha   90.00
_cell.angle_beta   90.00
_cell.angle_gamma   90.00
#
_symmetry.space_group_name_H-M   'P 1'
#
loop_
_entity.id
_entity.type
_entity.pdbx_description
1 polymer ?
#
loop_
_entity_poly.entity_id
_entity_poly.type
_entity_poly.pdbx_seq_one_letter_code
_entity_poly.pdbx_strand_id
1 'polypeptide(L)'
;MSAQLLRDSKGQDFWLAVPSNDHTSGITNDPAIVAVFVATTQASQVKVDARRRDGTIDKYSVQVPANVVWEFRFSADLYELRGATQLGAFGQDDERPNTASIHVTSTSDVTVYAMMRDDNTSDAWLVLPTDALSSDYIISSYESDAGNNIPYPSQFVLVATQDSTDVVVELSVDRSGRTNGSRRTVTLNQGESYLLQARVSSGRIHDDLTGSRISANKPIVAIAAHRRAQVPVLSGTASRDCLVEQMPGTDTWGRRILVPPMIPASADPPFNVDDVPVCRILAQRDSTVVQVNGSTPWRIDAAKHWDVPLDRALNIEATQPVLVTIIDRSANRQTNSLFKPGDPSLIVVPPYEQFLDEYRVVTIEPRISGTAFYTAHYITCLAPTSAINSLRVNGAAPSQVIPIPGSSFSYTTYQVNVGNHLATCDEPFGIIVYGYGPAESYGYTGGMAFQRLFEPSLRLRTLDARGFAGAVDTIAVVVDSIDNADNLQLSGIREVRCSVSFDGTIFVPTNQDSLAIDNMRVVATLRHQFDTLRVGDTIGVIRGIHTLGMVSECSAVIENTIWKTSSGLQVPVRTSTINGDVETLGICEENSNKRLFDPTVRTRTRALFYDVLGRNLGSSQEYLPAGVYFER
;
A
#
# COMPACT_ATOMS: atom_id res chain seq x y z
N MET A 1 10.22 23.51 0.30
CA MET A 1 9.13 22.55 0.28
C MET A 1 9.53 21.47 -0.72
N SER A 2 9.89 20.29 -0.22
CA SER A 2 10.03 19.11 -1.07
C SER A 2 8.63 18.78 -1.58
N ALA A 3 8.42 18.82 -2.89
CA ALA A 3 7.20 18.34 -3.49
C ALA A 3 7.07 16.86 -3.05
N GLN A 4 6.05 16.55 -2.27
CA GLN A 4 5.71 15.19 -1.92
C GLN A 4 5.36 14.51 -3.23
N LEU A 5 6.16 13.54 -3.66
CA LEU A 5 5.84 12.69 -4.80
C LEU A 5 4.46 12.10 -4.52
N LEU A 6 3.47 12.48 -5.29
CA LEU A 6 2.14 11.91 -5.25
C LEU A 6 2.31 10.44 -5.65
N ARG A 7 1.99 9.53 -4.75
CA ARG A 7 1.90 8.10 -5.06
C ARG A 7 0.61 7.91 -5.81
N ASP A 8 0.67 7.37 -7.00
CA ASP A 8 -0.50 7.01 -7.78
C ASP A 8 -0.27 5.66 -8.49
N SER A 9 -1.10 5.32 -9.44
CA SER A 9 -0.98 4.10 -10.23
C SER A 9 0.10 4.17 -11.32
N LYS A 10 0.78 5.29 -11.48
CA LYS A 10 1.89 5.49 -12.42
C LYS A 10 3.22 5.32 -11.68
N GLY A 11 4.22 4.75 -12.35
CA GLY A 11 5.55 4.58 -11.77
C GLY A 11 6.56 4.08 -12.79
N GLN A 12 7.75 3.72 -12.30
CA GLN A 12 8.87 3.29 -13.13
C GLN A 12 9.37 1.88 -12.81
N ASP A 13 8.82 1.25 -11.77
CA ASP A 13 9.24 -0.06 -11.27
C ASP A 13 8.02 -0.86 -10.79
N PHE A 14 7.82 -2.07 -11.34
CA PHE A 14 6.64 -2.88 -11.07
C PHE A 14 7.03 -4.36 -10.99
N TRP A 15 6.42 -5.06 -10.02
CA TRP A 15 6.54 -6.50 -9.88
C TRP A 15 5.19 -7.17 -9.92
N LEU A 16 5.11 -8.33 -10.57
CA LEU A 16 3.92 -9.17 -10.57
C LEU A 16 4.29 -10.64 -10.66
N ALA A 17 3.37 -11.49 -10.27
CA ALA A 17 3.39 -12.91 -10.54
C ALA A 17 1.98 -13.36 -10.92
N VAL A 18 1.88 -14.46 -11.64
CA VAL A 18 0.62 -14.93 -12.21
C VAL A 18 0.07 -16.06 -11.34
N PRO A 19 -1.13 -15.87 -10.73
CA PRO A 19 -1.78 -16.94 -9.96
C PRO A 19 -2.13 -18.14 -10.85
N SER A 20 -2.49 -19.27 -10.24
CA SER A 20 -2.92 -20.45 -10.97
C SER A 20 -4.28 -20.24 -11.64
N ASN A 21 -4.38 -20.56 -12.93
CA ASN A 21 -5.63 -20.60 -13.69
C ASN A 21 -6.09 -22.04 -13.99
N ASP A 22 -7.31 -22.20 -14.51
CA ASP A 22 -7.80 -23.49 -14.98
C ASP A 22 -7.58 -23.64 -16.49
N HIS A 23 -6.83 -24.66 -16.87
CA HIS A 23 -6.52 -25.01 -18.26
C HIS A 23 -7.22 -26.29 -18.71
N THR A 24 -8.22 -26.75 -17.97
CA THR A 24 -8.89 -28.05 -18.27
C THR A 24 -10.11 -27.92 -19.16
N SER A 25 -10.56 -26.71 -19.41
CA SER A 25 -11.82 -26.43 -20.12
C SER A 25 -11.62 -25.98 -21.57
N GLY A 26 -10.41 -26.02 -22.10
CA GLY A 26 -10.08 -25.55 -23.44
C GLY A 26 -10.91 -26.24 -24.55
N ILE A 27 -11.53 -25.44 -25.39
CA ILE A 27 -12.29 -25.86 -26.57
C ILE A 27 -11.45 -25.66 -27.83
N THR A 28 -10.49 -24.74 -27.78
CA THR A 28 -9.57 -24.42 -28.88
C THR A 28 -8.17 -24.94 -28.58
N ASN A 29 -7.31 -24.92 -29.59
CA ASN A 29 -5.88 -25.22 -29.43
C ASN A 29 -5.05 -23.93 -29.20
N ASP A 30 -5.71 -22.83 -28.81
CA ASP A 30 -5.01 -21.59 -28.54
C ASP A 30 -4.22 -21.70 -27.22
N PRO A 31 -2.96 -21.31 -27.19
CA PRO A 31 -2.17 -21.42 -25.98
C PRO A 31 -2.65 -20.42 -24.92
N ALA A 32 -2.74 -20.87 -23.68
CA ALA A 32 -2.95 -19.98 -22.53
C ALA A 32 -1.82 -18.94 -22.44
N ILE A 33 -2.19 -17.70 -22.26
CA ILE A 33 -1.25 -16.57 -22.23
C ILE A 33 -1.36 -15.75 -20.93
N VAL A 34 -0.22 -15.13 -20.63
CA VAL A 34 -0.11 -14.00 -19.73
C VAL A 34 0.26 -12.79 -20.56
N ALA A 35 -0.50 -11.73 -20.51
CA ALA A 35 -0.20 -10.49 -21.21
C ALA A 35 0.10 -9.38 -20.20
N VAL A 36 1.12 -8.56 -20.49
CA VAL A 36 1.46 -7.37 -19.72
C VAL A 36 1.39 -6.17 -20.66
N PHE A 37 0.55 -5.21 -20.33
CA PHE A 37 0.29 -3.99 -21.09
C PHE A 37 0.94 -2.81 -20.39
N VAL A 38 1.80 -2.09 -21.13
CA VAL A 38 2.46 -0.88 -20.62
C VAL A 38 1.93 0.32 -21.38
N ALA A 39 1.21 1.20 -20.67
CA ALA A 39 0.64 2.43 -21.20
C ALA A 39 1.56 3.61 -20.88
N THR A 40 2.00 4.33 -21.92
CA THR A 40 2.91 5.46 -21.81
C THR A 40 2.23 6.79 -22.07
N THR A 41 2.62 7.83 -21.34
CA THR A 41 2.26 9.24 -21.64
C THR A 41 3.38 9.94 -22.38
N GLN A 42 4.61 9.53 -22.17
CA GLN A 42 5.82 10.01 -22.80
C GLN A 42 6.57 8.82 -23.41
N ALA A 43 7.38 9.07 -24.41
CA ALA A 43 8.23 8.01 -24.96
C ALA A 43 9.16 7.47 -23.88
N SER A 44 9.15 6.16 -23.67
CA SER A 44 9.86 5.51 -22.58
C SER A 44 10.60 4.26 -23.05
N GLN A 45 11.80 4.04 -22.54
CA GLN A 45 12.48 2.76 -22.65
C GLN A 45 11.90 1.83 -21.59
N VAL A 46 11.20 0.80 -22.02
CA VAL A 46 10.61 -0.22 -21.14
C VAL A 46 11.47 -1.47 -21.20
N LYS A 47 11.79 -2.02 -20.02
CA LYS A 47 12.47 -3.30 -19.87
C LYS A 47 11.59 -4.26 -19.10
N VAL A 48 11.57 -5.52 -19.50
CA VAL A 48 10.86 -6.59 -18.82
C VAL A 48 11.82 -7.76 -18.59
N ASP A 49 12.05 -8.08 -17.33
CA ASP A 49 12.76 -9.28 -16.90
C ASP A 49 11.70 -10.29 -16.42
N ALA A 50 11.34 -11.24 -17.29
CA ALA A 50 10.35 -12.26 -17.01
C ALA A 50 11.05 -13.53 -16.53
N ARG A 51 10.88 -13.88 -15.26
CA ARG A 51 11.49 -15.05 -14.63
C ARG A 51 10.51 -16.22 -14.67
N ARG A 52 10.95 -17.31 -15.29
CA ARG A 52 10.20 -18.57 -15.40
C ARG A 52 10.20 -19.34 -14.08
N ARG A 53 9.32 -20.35 -13.97
CA ARG A 53 9.29 -21.27 -12.82
C ARG A 53 10.58 -22.07 -12.62
N ASP A 54 11.36 -22.31 -13.68
CA ASP A 54 12.66 -22.99 -13.62
C ASP A 54 13.82 -22.04 -13.26
N GLY A 55 13.55 -20.76 -13.03
CA GLY A 55 14.53 -19.73 -12.70
C GLY A 55 15.17 -19.04 -13.91
N THR A 56 14.93 -19.50 -15.14
CA THR A 56 15.38 -18.82 -16.35
C THR A 56 14.76 -17.44 -16.45
N ILE A 57 15.53 -16.43 -16.86
CA ILE A 57 15.07 -15.05 -17.04
C ILE A 57 15.08 -14.69 -18.52
N ASP A 58 13.92 -14.42 -19.09
CA ASP A 58 13.77 -13.83 -20.41
C ASP A 58 13.76 -12.32 -20.30
N LYS A 59 14.60 -11.65 -21.08
CA LYS A 59 14.78 -10.20 -21.03
C LYS A 59 14.29 -9.54 -22.32
N TYR A 60 13.45 -8.54 -22.13
CA TYR A 60 12.90 -7.72 -23.20
C TYR A 60 13.26 -6.26 -22.98
N SER A 61 13.47 -5.52 -24.06
CA SER A 61 13.76 -4.09 -23.99
C SER A 61 13.21 -3.43 -25.25
N VAL A 62 12.32 -2.47 -25.07
CA VAL A 62 11.62 -1.80 -26.18
C VAL A 62 11.49 -0.30 -25.92
N GLN A 63 11.66 0.49 -26.98
CA GLN A 63 11.33 1.92 -26.94
C GLN A 63 9.84 2.06 -27.29
N VAL A 64 9.02 2.38 -26.27
CA VAL A 64 7.59 2.59 -26.46
C VAL A 64 7.33 4.08 -26.74
N PRO A 65 6.69 4.43 -27.85
CA PRO A 65 6.34 5.83 -28.15
C PRO A 65 5.36 6.43 -27.12
N ALA A 66 5.25 7.74 -27.08
CA ALA A 66 4.27 8.44 -26.26
C ALA A 66 2.83 8.08 -26.67
N ASN A 67 1.93 7.98 -25.69
CA ASN A 67 0.50 7.68 -25.86
C ASN A 67 0.20 6.33 -26.55
N VAL A 68 1.10 5.36 -26.36
CA VAL A 68 0.98 3.99 -26.90
C VAL A 68 0.80 3.01 -25.75
N VAL A 69 0.02 1.98 -25.99
CA VAL A 69 -0.03 0.76 -25.18
C VAL A 69 0.81 -0.30 -25.87
N TRP A 70 1.82 -0.80 -25.18
CA TRP A 70 2.66 -1.89 -25.66
C TRP A 70 2.31 -3.18 -24.92
N GLU A 71 2.13 -4.27 -25.65
CA GLU A 71 1.79 -5.58 -25.11
C GLU A 71 3.01 -6.51 -25.16
N PHE A 72 3.34 -7.11 -24.01
CA PHE A 72 4.24 -8.26 -23.90
C PHE A 72 3.40 -9.51 -23.66
N ARG A 73 3.67 -10.58 -24.40
CA ARG A 73 2.98 -11.87 -24.29
C ARG A 73 3.92 -12.96 -23.83
N PHE A 74 3.45 -13.76 -22.90
CA PHE A 74 4.18 -14.86 -22.29
C PHE A 74 3.30 -16.12 -22.30
N SER A 75 3.93 -17.29 -22.44
CA SER A 75 3.22 -18.56 -22.30
C SER A 75 2.87 -18.81 -20.82
N ALA A 76 1.61 -19.06 -20.50
CA ALA A 76 1.20 -19.43 -19.14
C ALA A 76 1.96 -20.66 -18.61
N ASP A 77 2.32 -21.60 -19.50
CA ASP A 77 3.10 -22.78 -19.13
C ASP A 77 4.43 -22.49 -18.44
N LEU A 78 5.05 -21.36 -18.73
CA LEU A 78 6.37 -20.99 -18.22
C LEU A 78 6.32 -20.07 -17.00
N TYR A 79 5.31 -19.20 -16.92
CA TYR A 79 5.29 -18.09 -15.97
C TYR A 79 4.18 -18.17 -14.94
N GLU A 80 3.10 -18.92 -15.19
CA GLU A 80 1.99 -19.10 -14.24
C GLU A 80 2.38 -20.10 -13.15
N LEU A 81 2.02 -19.80 -11.89
CA LEU A 81 2.20 -20.68 -10.75
C LEU A 81 1.22 -21.86 -10.80
N ARG A 82 1.68 -23.07 -10.49
CA ARG A 82 0.90 -24.31 -10.59
C ARG A 82 0.19 -24.65 -9.29
N GLY A 83 -1.12 -24.45 -9.30
CA GLY A 83 -2.02 -24.81 -8.20
C GLY A 83 -2.41 -26.28 -8.16
N ALA A 84 -3.34 -26.59 -7.26
CA ALA A 84 -3.89 -27.92 -7.08
C ALA A 84 -4.70 -28.38 -8.30
N THR A 85 -4.49 -29.61 -8.74
CA THR A 85 -5.20 -30.24 -9.87
C THR A 85 -6.14 -31.37 -9.44
N GLN A 86 -6.09 -31.77 -8.15
CA GLN A 86 -6.91 -32.85 -7.59
C GLN A 86 -7.48 -32.42 -6.24
N LEU A 87 -8.71 -32.84 -5.96
CA LEU A 87 -9.35 -32.61 -4.67
C LEU A 87 -8.49 -33.14 -3.50
N GLY A 88 -8.36 -32.32 -2.48
CA GLY A 88 -7.59 -32.64 -1.29
C GLY A 88 -6.07 -32.56 -1.45
N ALA A 89 -5.55 -32.31 -2.65
CA ALA A 89 -4.13 -32.14 -2.90
C ALA A 89 -3.68 -30.69 -2.68
N PHE A 90 -2.36 -30.51 -2.54
CA PHE A 90 -1.68 -29.22 -2.65
C PHE A 90 -1.22 -29.01 -4.10
N GLY A 91 -1.18 -27.76 -4.52
CA GLY A 91 -0.58 -27.38 -5.78
C GLY A 91 0.93 -27.60 -5.81
N GLN A 92 1.49 -27.73 -7.03
CA GLN A 92 2.91 -27.92 -7.21
C GLN A 92 3.71 -26.75 -6.61
N ASP A 93 3.22 -25.52 -6.74
CA ASP A 93 3.89 -24.29 -6.31
C ASP A 93 3.30 -23.68 -5.03
N ASP A 94 2.35 -24.40 -4.41
CA ASP A 94 1.63 -23.96 -3.22
C ASP A 94 2.51 -24.01 -1.95
N GLU A 95 2.40 -22.98 -1.11
CA GLU A 95 3.09 -22.82 0.19
C GLU A 95 4.62 -22.93 0.15
N ARG A 96 5.27 -22.46 -0.90
CA ARG A 96 6.73 -22.42 -0.99
C ARG A 96 7.22 -21.24 -1.83
N PRO A 97 8.46 -20.74 -1.60
CA PRO A 97 9.08 -19.79 -2.51
C PRO A 97 9.20 -20.35 -3.94
N ASN A 98 8.85 -19.54 -4.91
CA ASN A 98 8.93 -19.84 -6.34
C ASN A 98 9.70 -18.74 -7.05
N THR A 99 10.30 -19.05 -8.20
CA THR A 99 11.05 -18.06 -8.98
C THR A 99 10.18 -17.28 -9.97
N ALA A 100 8.97 -17.77 -10.29
CA ALA A 100 8.12 -17.15 -11.32
C ALA A 100 7.65 -15.76 -10.91
N SER A 101 8.10 -14.76 -11.63
CA SER A 101 7.69 -13.36 -11.49
C SER A 101 8.06 -12.56 -12.74
N ILE A 102 7.44 -11.40 -12.91
CA ILE A 102 7.73 -10.46 -14.00
C ILE A 102 8.07 -9.11 -13.39
N HIS A 103 9.21 -8.56 -13.78
CA HIS A 103 9.69 -7.25 -13.37
C HIS A 103 9.65 -6.30 -14.55
N VAL A 104 8.91 -5.21 -14.43
CA VAL A 104 8.80 -4.17 -15.45
C VAL A 104 9.45 -2.91 -14.95
N THR A 105 10.38 -2.34 -15.74
CA THR A 105 11.00 -1.05 -15.44
C THR A 105 10.89 -0.12 -16.63
N SER A 106 10.82 1.18 -16.37
CA SER A 106 10.72 2.21 -17.40
C SER A 106 11.53 3.47 -17.05
N THR A 107 11.90 4.26 -18.06
CA THR A 107 12.65 5.50 -17.89
C THR A 107 11.78 6.71 -17.55
N SER A 108 10.47 6.60 -17.70
CA SER A 108 9.48 7.59 -17.29
C SER A 108 8.26 6.87 -16.70
N ASP A 109 7.41 7.60 -16.00
CA ASP A 109 6.22 7.01 -15.39
C ASP A 109 5.29 6.41 -16.45
N VAL A 110 4.89 5.16 -16.21
CA VAL A 110 3.98 4.39 -17.03
C VAL A 110 2.89 3.79 -16.15
N THR A 111 1.79 3.35 -16.75
CA THR A 111 0.79 2.52 -16.08
C THR A 111 0.92 1.09 -16.63
N VAL A 112 0.88 0.11 -15.76
CA VAL A 112 1.03 -1.30 -16.13
C VAL A 112 -0.25 -2.06 -15.79
N TYR A 113 -0.74 -2.84 -16.74
CA TYR A 113 -1.84 -3.77 -16.55
C TYR A 113 -1.37 -5.17 -16.90
N ALA A 114 -1.97 -6.16 -16.28
CA ALA A 114 -1.71 -7.55 -16.63
C ALA A 114 -3.03 -8.30 -16.82
N MET A 115 -2.96 -9.39 -17.57
CA MET A 115 -4.08 -10.24 -17.87
C MET A 115 -3.62 -11.69 -17.91
N MET A 116 -4.40 -12.57 -17.35
CA MET A 116 -4.27 -14.00 -17.60
C MET A 116 -5.48 -14.47 -18.43
N ARG A 117 -5.20 -15.33 -19.42
CA ARG A 117 -6.24 -15.82 -20.33
C ARG A 117 -6.01 -17.27 -20.74
N ASP A 118 -7.07 -18.02 -20.72
CA ASP A 118 -7.24 -19.29 -21.44
C ASP A 118 -8.59 -19.26 -22.20
N ASP A 119 -8.97 -20.33 -22.87
CA ASP A 119 -10.16 -20.40 -23.76
C ASP A 119 -11.48 -19.98 -23.11
N ASN A 120 -11.66 -20.22 -21.81
CA ASN A 120 -12.89 -19.96 -21.08
C ASN A 120 -12.60 -19.41 -19.67
N THR A 121 -11.47 -18.75 -19.50
CA THR A 121 -11.11 -18.10 -18.25
C THR A 121 -10.18 -16.92 -18.52
N SER A 122 -10.62 -15.73 -18.15
CA SER A 122 -9.81 -14.54 -18.31
C SER A 122 -10.18 -13.48 -17.28
N ASP A 123 -9.18 -12.82 -16.72
CA ASP A 123 -9.37 -11.60 -15.95
C ASP A 123 -8.11 -10.74 -16.05
N ALA A 124 -8.24 -9.46 -15.72
CA ALA A 124 -7.18 -8.48 -15.82
C ALA A 124 -7.11 -7.62 -14.57
N TRP A 125 -5.93 -7.11 -14.26
CA TRP A 125 -5.72 -6.26 -13.09
C TRP A 125 -4.75 -5.12 -13.37
N LEU A 126 -4.89 -4.05 -12.57
CA LEU A 126 -3.91 -2.98 -12.50
C LEU A 126 -2.70 -3.44 -11.69
N VAL A 127 -1.49 -3.33 -12.24
CA VAL A 127 -0.25 -3.61 -11.52
C VAL A 127 0.23 -2.33 -10.83
N LEU A 128 0.42 -2.40 -9.51
CA LEU A 128 0.84 -1.25 -8.72
C LEU A 128 2.35 -1.04 -8.77
N PRO A 129 2.83 0.20 -8.90
CA PRO A 129 4.26 0.50 -8.83
C PRO A 129 4.81 0.27 -7.42
N THR A 130 6.12 0.02 -7.34
CA THR A 130 6.78 -0.35 -6.06
C THR A 130 6.66 0.70 -4.97
N ASP A 131 6.53 1.98 -5.31
CA ASP A 131 6.35 3.07 -4.36
C ASP A 131 4.91 3.17 -3.82
N ALA A 132 3.93 2.55 -4.49
CA ALA A 132 2.54 2.42 -4.01
C ALA A 132 2.33 1.17 -3.14
N LEU A 133 3.31 0.28 -3.02
CA LEU A 133 3.20 -0.94 -2.23
C LEU A 133 3.24 -0.66 -0.71
N SER A 134 2.66 -1.57 0.05
CA SER A 134 2.64 -1.59 1.51
C SER A 134 3.31 -2.87 2.05
N SER A 135 3.44 -2.93 3.36
CA SER A 135 3.85 -4.13 4.09
C SER A 135 2.67 -4.91 4.70
N ASP A 136 1.47 -4.33 4.68
CA ASP A 136 0.30 -4.87 5.37
C ASP A 136 -0.91 -4.93 4.45
N TYR A 137 -1.51 -6.13 4.35
CA TYR A 137 -2.64 -6.40 3.48
C TYR A 137 -3.69 -7.28 4.17
N ILE A 138 -4.94 -7.18 3.71
CA ILE A 138 -5.99 -8.16 3.97
C ILE A 138 -6.55 -8.56 2.61
N ILE A 139 -6.61 -9.85 2.34
CA ILE A 139 -7.06 -10.41 1.07
C ILE A 139 -8.58 -10.29 0.92
N SER A 140 -9.04 -9.87 -0.28
CA SER A 140 -10.42 -10.00 -0.73
C SER A 140 -10.44 -10.92 -1.95
N SER A 141 -10.91 -12.15 -1.78
CA SER A 141 -11.05 -13.16 -2.82
C SER A 141 -12.51 -13.63 -2.88
N TYR A 142 -12.75 -14.88 -3.23
CA TYR A 142 -14.09 -15.49 -3.25
C TYR A 142 -14.04 -16.94 -2.76
N GLU A 143 -15.21 -17.49 -2.36
CA GLU A 143 -15.28 -18.85 -1.86
C GLU A 143 -14.90 -19.89 -2.91
N SER A 144 -14.17 -20.91 -2.45
CA SER A 144 -13.72 -22.02 -3.30
C SER A 144 -14.90 -22.83 -3.84
N ASP A 145 -14.70 -23.48 -4.98
CA ASP A 145 -15.65 -24.40 -5.61
C ASP A 145 -14.92 -25.65 -6.15
N ALA A 146 -15.68 -26.57 -6.70
CA ALA A 146 -15.17 -27.72 -7.41
C ALA A 146 -16.11 -28.10 -8.56
N GLY A 147 -15.54 -28.58 -9.66
CA GLY A 147 -16.29 -29.08 -10.80
C GLY A 147 -15.64 -30.35 -11.35
N ASN A 148 -16.40 -31.42 -11.56
CA ASN A 148 -15.88 -32.69 -12.11
C ASN A 148 -14.67 -33.26 -11.38
N ASN A 149 -14.62 -33.15 -10.04
CA ASN A 149 -13.49 -33.50 -9.18
C ASN A 149 -12.22 -32.61 -9.37
N ILE A 150 -12.33 -31.51 -10.08
CA ILE A 150 -11.27 -30.51 -10.21
C ILE A 150 -11.48 -29.43 -9.14
N PRO A 151 -10.46 -29.10 -8.33
CA PRO A 151 -10.56 -28.03 -7.35
C PRO A 151 -10.44 -26.65 -8.01
N TYR A 152 -11.31 -25.74 -7.60
CA TYR A 152 -11.26 -24.32 -7.93
C TYR A 152 -11.08 -23.52 -6.64
N PRO A 153 -9.84 -23.39 -6.15
CA PRO A 153 -9.57 -22.74 -4.88
C PRO A 153 -9.61 -21.21 -4.95
N SER A 154 -10.08 -20.61 -3.86
CA SER A 154 -9.68 -19.27 -3.44
C SER A 154 -8.16 -19.25 -3.26
N GLN A 155 -7.46 -18.22 -3.72
CA GLN A 155 -6.00 -18.15 -3.67
C GLN A 155 -5.48 -16.70 -3.59
N PHE A 156 -4.20 -16.57 -3.26
CA PHE A 156 -3.47 -15.31 -3.42
C PHE A 156 -2.00 -15.57 -3.71
N VAL A 157 -1.35 -14.58 -4.29
CA VAL A 157 0.09 -14.60 -4.59
C VAL A 157 0.77 -13.39 -3.98
N LEU A 158 1.94 -13.61 -3.40
CA LEU A 158 2.82 -12.57 -2.87
C LEU A 158 4.10 -12.51 -3.70
N VAL A 159 4.69 -11.33 -3.87
CA VAL A 159 6.00 -11.17 -4.52
C VAL A 159 6.86 -10.22 -3.69
N ALA A 160 8.07 -10.66 -3.35
CA ALA A 160 9.05 -9.81 -2.69
C ALA A 160 9.75 -8.89 -3.69
N THR A 161 9.80 -7.59 -3.38
CA THR A 161 10.51 -6.59 -4.19
C THR A 161 11.95 -6.35 -3.73
N GLN A 162 12.35 -6.95 -2.62
CA GLN A 162 13.67 -6.84 -2.00
C GLN A 162 14.11 -8.18 -1.40
N ASP A 163 15.44 -8.39 -1.32
CA ASP A 163 16.00 -9.58 -0.66
C ASP A 163 15.66 -9.65 0.84
N SER A 164 15.66 -10.87 1.39
CA SER A 164 15.41 -11.11 2.82
C SER A 164 14.15 -10.43 3.33
N THR A 165 13.06 -10.57 2.58
CA THR A 165 11.73 -10.09 2.98
C THR A 165 11.03 -11.17 3.78
N ASP A 166 10.85 -10.93 5.08
CA ASP A 166 10.10 -11.80 5.96
C ASP A 166 8.61 -11.46 5.88
N VAL A 167 7.81 -12.46 5.54
CA VAL A 167 6.36 -12.33 5.39
C VAL A 167 5.65 -13.24 6.37
N VAL A 168 4.69 -12.69 7.09
CA VAL A 168 3.80 -13.41 7.99
C VAL A 168 2.40 -13.45 7.39
N VAL A 169 1.81 -14.62 7.29
CA VAL A 169 0.45 -14.85 6.80
C VAL A 169 -0.39 -15.43 7.94
N GLU A 170 -1.52 -14.77 8.25
CA GLU A 170 -2.57 -15.28 9.15
C GLU A 170 -3.80 -15.63 8.32
N LEU A 171 -4.15 -16.91 8.29
CA LEU A 171 -5.23 -17.41 7.42
C LEU A 171 -6.60 -17.14 8.04
N SER A 172 -7.55 -16.72 7.21
CA SER A 172 -8.98 -16.58 7.56
C SER A 172 -9.70 -17.90 7.73
N VAL A 173 -9.19 -18.96 7.10
CA VAL A 173 -9.75 -20.30 7.12
C VAL A 173 -8.75 -21.33 7.61
N ASP A 174 -9.25 -22.45 8.15
CA ASP A 174 -8.43 -23.59 8.49
C ASP A 174 -7.98 -24.35 7.22
N ARG A 175 -6.71 -24.67 7.14
CA ARG A 175 -6.12 -25.49 6.06
C ARG A 175 -5.53 -26.77 6.64
N SER A 176 -5.95 -27.91 6.09
CA SER A 176 -5.30 -29.21 6.40
C SER A 176 -5.21 -29.53 7.89
N GLY A 177 -6.28 -29.29 8.65
CA GLY A 177 -6.32 -29.57 10.09
C GLY A 177 -5.68 -28.48 10.95
N ARG A 178 -5.42 -27.29 10.41
CA ARG A 178 -5.01 -26.11 11.16
C ARG A 178 -6.21 -25.23 11.49
N THR A 179 -6.14 -24.59 12.64
CA THR A 179 -7.20 -23.69 13.08
C THR A 179 -7.22 -22.39 12.29
N ASN A 180 -8.38 -21.81 12.12
CA ASN A 180 -8.54 -20.44 11.64
C ASN A 180 -7.62 -19.50 12.42
N GLY A 181 -6.93 -18.57 11.72
CA GLY A 181 -5.90 -17.72 12.31
C GLY A 181 -4.53 -18.40 12.41
N SER A 182 -4.32 -19.59 11.82
CA SER A 182 -3.00 -20.22 11.80
C SER A 182 -1.98 -19.34 11.07
N ARG A 183 -0.79 -19.21 11.67
CA ARG A 183 0.25 -18.28 11.24
C ARG A 183 1.37 -19.02 10.49
N ARG A 184 1.85 -18.41 9.41
CA ARG A 184 2.99 -18.83 8.61
C ARG A 184 4.00 -17.71 8.54
N THR A 185 5.26 -18.07 8.53
CA THR A 185 6.34 -17.13 8.18
C THR A 185 7.14 -17.73 7.03
N VAL A 186 7.39 -16.93 6.01
CA VAL A 186 8.25 -17.27 4.88
C VAL A 186 9.20 -16.11 4.61
N THR A 187 10.46 -16.41 4.33
CA THR A 187 11.44 -15.43 3.86
C THR A 187 11.56 -15.55 2.35
N LEU A 188 11.40 -14.44 1.65
CA LEU A 188 11.49 -14.33 0.20
C LEU A 188 12.62 -13.39 -0.20
N ASN A 189 13.33 -13.72 -1.29
CA ASN A 189 14.27 -12.83 -1.92
C ASN A 189 13.62 -12.04 -3.06
N GLN A 190 14.29 -11.01 -3.54
CA GLN A 190 13.79 -10.16 -4.63
C GLN A 190 13.36 -10.99 -5.84
N GLY A 191 12.10 -10.79 -6.26
CA GLY A 191 11.49 -11.49 -7.38
C GLY A 191 11.08 -12.93 -7.07
N GLU A 192 11.19 -13.41 -5.84
CA GLU A 192 10.53 -14.64 -5.44
C GLU A 192 9.06 -14.41 -5.16
N SER A 193 8.23 -15.35 -5.60
CA SER A 193 6.79 -15.37 -5.39
C SER A 193 6.37 -16.50 -4.44
N TYR A 194 5.18 -16.34 -3.84
CA TYR A 194 4.62 -17.30 -2.91
C TYR A 194 3.12 -17.46 -3.17
N LEU A 195 2.72 -18.61 -3.71
CA LEU A 195 1.33 -18.96 -3.92
C LEU A 195 0.76 -19.60 -2.65
N LEU A 196 -0.45 -19.22 -2.28
CA LEU A 196 -1.23 -19.87 -1.24
C LEU A 196 -2.67 -20.10 -1.72
N GLN A 197 -3.12 -21.37 -1.68
CA GLN A 197 -4.47 -21.78 -2.09
C GLN A 197 -5.24 -22.34 -0.91
N ALA A 198 -6.57 -22.12 -0.88
CA ALA A 198 -7.47 -22.85 -0.04
C ALA A 198 -7.48 -24.34 -0.43
N ARG A 199 -7.55 -25.25 0.53
CA ARG A 199 -7.61 -26.69 0.24
C ARG A 199 -9.04 -27.13 -0.05
N VAL A 200 -9.34 -27.36 -1.30
CA VAL A 200 -10.64 -27.84 -1.75
C VAL A 200 -10.75 -29.35 -1.60
N SER A 201 -11.71 -29.81 -0.81
CA SER A 201 -12.01 -31.23 -0.62
C SER A 201 -13.51 -31.39 -0.44
N SER A 202 -14.02 -32.63 -0.47
CA SER A 202 -15.46 -32.92 -0.43
C SER A 202 -16.24 -32.30 0.76
N GLY A 203 -15.56 -31.95 1.84
CA GLY A 203 -16.14 -31.25 3.00
C GLY A 203 -15.73 -29.78 3.13
N ARG A 204 -15.01 -29.22 2.16
CA ARG A 204 -14.40 -27.89 2.25
C ARG A 204 -14.36 -27.18 0.88
N ILE A 205 -15.47 -27.22 0.16
CA ILE A 205 -15.58 -26.58 -1.15
C ILE A 205 -15.88 -25.08 -1.06
N HIS A 206 -16.29 -24.57 0.10
CA HIS A 206 -16.64 -23.15 0.31
C HIS A 206 -15.61 -22.37 1.13
N ASP A 207 -14.40 -22.91 1.32
CA ASP A 207 -13.35 -22.16 2.02
C ASP A 207 -12.96 -20.89 1.22
N ASP A 208 -12.99 -19.74 1.88
CA ASP A 208 -12.67 -18.43 1.31
C ASP A 208 -11.46 -17.83 2.03
N LEU A 209 -10.43 -17.46 1.29
CA LEU A 209 -9.26 -16.79 1.84
C LEU A 209 -9.47 -15.29 2.10
N THR A 210 -10.66 -14.75 1.80
CA THR A 210 -11.02 -13.38 2.19
C THR A 210 -10.84 -13.20 3.69
N GLY A 211 -10.18 -12.12 4.08
CA GLY A 211 -9.84 -11.83 5.47
C GLY A 211 -8.51 -12.41 5.92
N SER A 212 -7.78 -13.17 5.10
CA SER A 212 -6.39 -13.54 5.40
C SER A 212 -5.52 -12.29 5.50
N ARG A 213 -4.73 -12.19 6.60
CA ARG A 213 -3.87 -11.05 6.87
C ARG A 213 -2.44 -11.35 6.48
N ILE A 214 -1.78 -10.37 5.89
CA ILE A 214 -0.38 -10.46 5.47
C ILE A 214 0.35 -9.27 6.05
N SER A 215 1.47 -9.55 6.72
CA SER A 215 2.39 -8.53 7.22
C SER A 215 3.81 -8.89 6.83
N ALA A 216 4.56 -7.91 6.32
CA ALA A 216 5.95 -8.09 5.92
C ALA A 216 6.86 -7.04 6.58
N ASN A 217 8.15 -7.31 6.65
CA ASN A 217 9.13 -6.34 7.12
C ASN A 217 9.55 -5.32 6.04
N LYS A 218 9.11 -5.52 4.80
CA LYS A 218 9.36 -4.66 3.63
C LYS A 218 8.13 -4.63 2.73
N PRO A 219 7.97 -3.60 1.86
CA PRO A 219 6.88 -3.56 0.89
C PRO A 219 6.90 -4.78 -0.04
N ILE A 220 5.73 -5.36 -0.26
CA ILE A 220 5.53 -6.53 -1.12
C ILE A 220 4.33 -6.34 -2.05
N VAL A 221 4.26 -7.13 -3.10
CA VAL A 221 3.05 -7.28 -3.92
C VAL A 221 2.13 -8.29 -3.26
N ALA A 222 0.82 -8.01 -3.22
CA ALA A 222 -0.21 -8.95 -2.81
C ALA A 222 -1.32 -8.99 -3.86
N ILE A 223 -1.54 -10.15 -4.49
CA ILE A 223 -2.53 -10.37 -5.53
C ILE A 223 -3.55 -11.36 -5.01
N ALA A 224 -4.80 -10.92 -4.82
CA ALA A 224 -5.92 -11.80 -4.55
C ALA A 224 -6.39 -12.46 -5.85
N ALA A 225 -6.79 -13.72 -5.78
CA ALA A 225 -7.22 -14.45 -6.96
C ALA A 225 -8.14 -15.62 -6.62
N HIS A 226 -8.78 -16.17 -7.64
CA HIS A 226 -9.50 -17.43 -7.62
C HIS A 226 -9.19 -18.21 -8.88
N ARG A 227 -8.94 -19.51 -8.75
CA ARG A 227 -8.56 -20.32 -9.90
C ARG A 227 -9.65 -20.36 -10.98
N ARG A 228 -10.91 -20.52 -10.57
CA ARG A 228 -12.09 -20.51 -11.44
C ARG A 228 -13.37 -20.42 -10.62
N ALA A 229 -13.87 -19.21 -10.37
CA ALA A 229 -15.02 -18.92 -9.52
C ALA A 229 -16.36 -19.14 -10.26
N GLN A 230 -17.37 -19.56 -9.52
CA GLN A 230 -18.77 -19.43 -9.88
C GLN A 230 -19.44 -18.48 -8.89
N VAL A 231 -20.10 -17.44 -9.37
CA VAL A 231 -20.67 -16.38 -8.54
C VAL A 231 -22.16 -16.19 -8.85
N PRO A 232 -23.07 -16.43 -7.89
CA PRO A 232 -22.83 -17.13 -6.63
C PRO A 232 -22.49 -18.60 -6.85
N VAL A 233 -21.91 -19.27 -5.86
CA VAL A 233 -21.68 -20.72 -5.93
C VAL A 233 -23.04 -21.44 -5.92
N LEU A 234 -23.46 -21.94 -7.05
CA LEU A 234 -24.73 -22.58 -7.27
C LEU A 234 -24.53 -23.96 -7.88
N SER A 235 -25.45 -24.88 -7.56
CA SER A 235 -25.58 -26.12 -8.33
C SER A 235 -26.24 -25.81 -9.66
N GLY A 236 -25.55 -25.90 -10.79
CA GLY A 236 -26.17 -25.67 -12.10
C GLY A 236 -25.22 -25.38 -13.25
N THR A 237 -25.77 -24.83 -14.32
CA THR A 237 -25.11 -24.64 -15.60
C THR A 237 -24.56 -23.21 -15.82
N ALA A 238 -24.27 -22.49 -14.76
CA ALA A 238 -23.65 -21.18 -14.86
C ALA A 238 -22.17 -21.31 -15.27
N SER A 239 -21.67 -20.29 -15.93
CA SER A 239 -20.25 -20.19 -16.32
C SER A 239 -19.34 -20.02 -15.10
N ARG A 240 -18.04 -20.11 -15.31
CA ARG A 240 -17.01 -19.88 -14.30
C ARG A 240 -15.85 -19.15 -14.92
N ASP A 241 -15.27 -18.20 -14.21
CA ASP A 241 -14.06 -17.50 -14.62
C ASP A 241 -13.02 -17.41 -13.51
N CYS A 242 -11.76 -17.17 -13.86
CA CYS A 242 -10.75 -16.83 -12.89
C CYS A 242 -11.02 -15.42 -12.32
N LEU A 243 -10.54 -15.18 -11.12
CA LEU A 243 -10.55 -13.84 -10.52
C LEU A 243 -9.11 -13.43 -10.23
N VAL A 244 -8.77 -12.19 -10.50
CA VAL A 244 -7.46 -11.66 -10.14
C VAL A 244 -7.51 -10.15 -9.94
N GLU A 245 -6.97 -9.66 -8.82
CA GLU A 245 -6.80 -8.23 -8.58
C GLU A 245 -5.64 -7.98 -7.60
N GLN A 246 -4.82 -6.97 -7.85
CA GLN A 246 -3.78 -6.57 -6.91
C GLN A 246 -4.36 -5.75 -5.76
N MET A 247 -4.15 -6.22 -4.54
CA MET A 247 -4.69 -5.58 -3.34
C MET A 247 -3.94 -4.29 -3.01
N PRO A 248 -4.65 -3.21 -2.69
CA PRO A 248 -4.05 -2.02 -2.08
C PRO A 248 -3.70 -2.30 -0.62
N GLY A 249 -2.62 -1.70 -0.13
CA GLY A 249 -2.24 -1.79 1.28
C GLY A 249 -3.34 -1.26 2.21
N THR A 250 -3.43 -1.84 3.41
CA THR A 250 -4.46 -1.45 4.40
C THR A 250 -4.36 0.02 4.82
N ASP A 251 -3.20 0.64 4.67
CA ASP A 251 -2.95 2.06 4.93
C ASP A 251 -3.59 3.02 3.92
N THR A 252 -4.03 2.51 2.76
CA THR A 252 -4.70 3.29 1.71
C THR A 252 -6.22 3.15 1.71
N TRP A 253 -6.79 2.29 2.57
CA TRP A 253 -8.23 2.06 2.63
C TRP A 253 -8.96 3.28 3.15
N GLY A 254 -10.20 3.53 2.65
CA GLY A 254 -11.03 4.68 3.00
C GLY A 254 -12.23 4.33 3.87
N ARG A 255 -13.02 5.36 4.18
CA ARG A 255 -14.26 5.22 4.96
C ARG A 255 -15.50 5.53 4.15
N ARG A 256 -15.34 6.12 2.98
CA ARG A 256 -16.44 6.54 2.09
C ARG A 256 -16.16 6.05 0.68
N ILE A 257 -17.00 5.11 0.24
CA ILE A 257 -16.83 4.47 -1.05
C ILE A 257 -18.12 4.61 -1.85
N LEU A 258 -17.99 5.03 -3.08
CA LEU A 258 -19.07 5.16 -4.04
C LEU A 258 -18.93 4.06 -5.09
N VAL A 259 -19.93 3.22 -5.21
CA VAL A 259 -19.91 2.07 -6.13
C VAL A 259 -20.98 2.28 -7.20
N PRO A 260 -20.61 2.49 -8.46
CA PRO A 260 -21.60 2.54 -9.54
C PRO A 260 -22.06 1.13 -9.88
N PRO A 261 -23.29 0.92 -10.35
CA PRO A 261 -23.66 -0.34 -10.94
C PRO A 261 -22.89 -0.55 -12.24
N MET A 262 -22.55 -1.80 -12.53
CA MET A 262 -22.04 -2.18 -13.83
C MET A 262 -23.20 -2.25 -14.83
N ILE A 263 -22.93 -1.96 -16.10
CA ILE A 263 -23.93 -2.26 -17.14
C ILE A 263 -24.09 -3.78 -17.18
N PRO A 264 -25.29 -4.30 -16.97
CA PRO A 264 -25.48 -5.74 -16.99
C PRO A 264 -25.11 -6.28 -18.37
N ALA A 265 -24.34 -7.34 -18.37
CA ALA A 265 -23.96 -8.04 -19.61
C ALA A 265 -25.18 -8.56 -20.38
N SER A 266 -26.31 -8.76 -19.71
CA SER A 266 -27.60 -9.09 -20.31
C SER A 266 -28.72 -8.30 -19.64
N ALA A 267 -29.22 -7.28 -20.33
CA ALA A 267 -30.22 -6.37 -19.81
C ALA A 267 -31.65 -6.88 -20.11
N ASP A 268 -32.16 -7.78 -19.30
CA ASP A 268 -33.61 -8.06 -19.26
C ASP A 268 -34.09 -7.98 -17.80
N PRO A 269 -34.71 -6.87 -17.37
CA PRO A 269 -35.34 -6.77 -16.06
C PRO A 269 -36.65 -7.60 -16.00
N PRO A 270 -37.07 -8.06 -14.82
CA PRO A 270 -36.51 -7.75 -13.49
C PRO A 270 -35.38 -8.69 -13.09
N PHE A 271 -34.30 -8.12 -12.58
CA PHE A 271 -33.18 -8.88 -12.03
C PHE A 271 -33.58 -9.49 -10.69
N ASN A 272 -33.31 -10.80 -10.49
CA ASN A 272 -33.25 -11.34 -9.15
C ASN A 272 -31.97 -10.84 -8.45
N VAL A 273 -31.95 -10.88 -7.11
CA VAL A 273 -30.74 -10.55 -6.33
C VAL A 273 -29.53 -11.41 -6.73
N ASP A 274 -29.79 -12.61 -7.25
CA ASP A 274 -28.77 -13.53 -7.77
C ASP A 274 -28.32 -13.17 -9.19
N ASP A 275 -28.89 -12.14 -9.79
CA ASP A 275 -28.60 -11.69 -11.16
C ASP A 275 -27.75 -10.42 -11.25
N VAL A 276 -27.24 -9.91 -10.13
CA VAL A 276 -26.42 -8.69 -10.09
C VAL A 276 -25.06 -8.98 -9.44
N PRO A 277 -24.02 -8.20 -9.75
CA PRO A 277 -22.72 -8.34 -9.11
C PRO A 277 -22.81 -8.24 -7.58
N VAL A 278 -21.84 -8.83 -6.90
CA VAL A 278 -21.68 -8.73 -5.46
C VAL A 278 -20.75 -7.54 -5.14
N CYS A 279 -21.22 -6.64 -4.29
CA CYS A 279 -20.37 -5.63 -3.67
C CYS A 279 -19.91 -6.14 -2.30
N ARG A 280 -18.66 -6.52 -2.17
CA ARG A 280 -18.06 -7.02 -0.92
C ARG A 280 -17.41 -5.91 -0.14
N ILE A 281 -17.80 -5.72 1.12
CA ILE A 281 -17.29 -4.72 2.04
C ILE A 281 -16.48 -5.44 3.13
N LEU A 282 -15.16 -5.29 3.13
CA LEU A 282 -14.23 -5.96 4.02
C LEU A 282 -13.71 -4.97 5.07
N ALA A 283 -13.88 -5.28 6.36
CA ALA A 283 -13.47 -4.39 7.45
C ALA A 283 -11.99 -4.57 7.82
N GLN A 284 -11.28 -3.45 7.96
CA GLN A 284 -9.91 -3.45 8.47
C GLN A 284 -9.85 -3.73 9.99
N ARG A 285 -10.82 -3.22 10.75
CA ARG A 285 -10.81 -3.17 12.22
C ARG A 285 -12.08 -3.74 12.83
N ASP A 286 -11.96 -4.19 14.07
CA ASP A 286 -13.11 -4.65 14.84
C ASP A 286 -14.12 -3.53 15.05
N SER A 287 -15.39 -3.93 15.20
CA SER A 287 -16.49 -3.01 15.49
C SER A 287 -16.69 -1.92 14.43
N THR A 288 -16.28 -2.18 13.19
CA THR A 288 -16.55 -1.29 12.06
C THR A 288 -18.05 -1.26 11.79
N VAL A 289 -18.66 -0.08 11.89
CA VAL A 289 -20.07 0.13 11.56
C VAL A 289 -20.14 0.67 10.15
N VAL A 290 -20.90 -0.01 9.30
CA VAL A 290 -21.08 0.32 7.87
C VAL A 290 -22.53 0.66 7.60
N GLN A 291 -22.78 1.72 6.87
CA GLN A 291 -24.08 2.12 6.36
C GLN A 291 -24.05 2.20 4.83
N VAL A 292 -25.04 1.61 4.17
CA VAL A 292 -25.17 1.62 2.72
C VAL A 292 -26.45 2.36 2.35
N ASN A 293 -26.35 3.42 1.51
CA ASN A 293 -27.47 4.25 1.07
C ASN A 293 -28.41 4.73 2.21
N GLY A 294 -27.84 5.08 3.38
CA GLY A 294 -28.62 5.49 4.55
C GLY A 294 -29.46 4.38 5.22
N SER A 295 -29.20 3.10 4.90
CA SER A 295 -29.88 1.93 5.50
C SER A 295 -29.57 1.80 6.99
N THR A 296 -30.19 0.82 7.66
CA THR A 296 -29.80 0.42 9.03
C THR A 296 -28.32 0.03 9.05
N PRO A 297 -27.52 0.62 9.95
CA PRO A 297 -26.09 0.32 10.04
C PRO A 297 -25.83 -1.15 10.38
N TRP A 298 -24.81 -1.73 9.77
CA TRP A 298 -24.35 -3.09 10.01
C TRP A 298 -22.95 -3.07 10.63
N ARG A 299 -22.69 -3.94 11.62
CA ARG A 299 -21.41 -4.05 12.29
C ARG A 299 -20.61 -5.22 11.72
N ILE A 300 -19.37 -4.96 11.36
CA ILE A 300 -18.43 -5.94 10.82
C ILE A 300 -17.17 -5.92 11.69
N ASP A 301 -16.66 -7.08 12.08
CA ASP A 301 -15.38 -7.20 12.79
C ASP A 301 -14.21 -7.30 11.81
N ALA A 302 -13.02 -7.05 12.30
CA ALA A 302 -11.80 -7.02 11.52
C ALA A 302 -11.58 -8.30 10.70
N ALA A 303 -11.22 -8.13 9.43
CA ALA A 303 -11.05 -9.21 8.46
C ALA A 303 -12.32 -10.05 8.17
N LYS A 304 -13.48 -9.52 8.54
CA LYS A 304 -14.79 -10.06 8.11
C LYS A 304 -15.37 -9.13 7.05
N HIS A 305 -16.27 -9.68 6.25
CA HIS A 305 -16.92 -8.95 5.17
C HIS A 305 -18.44 -9.03 5.24
N TRP A 306 -19.06 -8.12 4.52
CA TRP A 306 -20.49 -8.07 4.26
C TRP A 306 -20.70 -7.93 2.76
N ASP A 307 -21.44 -8.86 2.17
CA ASP A 307 -21.77 -8.87 0.75
C ASP A 307 -23.14 -8.22 0.54
N VAL A 308 -23.19 -7.25 -0.37
CA VAL A 308 -24.38 -6.47 -0.73
C VAL A 308 -24.63 -6.62 -2.23
N PRO A 309 -25.87 -6.87 -2.67
CA PRO A 309 -26.20 -6.88 -4.10
C PRO A 309 -25.93 -5.52 -4.75
N LEU A 310 -25.26 -5.49 -5.89
CA LEU A 310 -24.99 -4.27 -6.66
C LEU A 310 -26.08 -4.06 -7.74
N ASP A 311 -27.33 -3.95 -7.30
CA ASP A 311 -28.48 -3.69 -8.18
C ASP A 311 -28.70 -2.21 -8.51
N ARG A 312 -27.98 -1.34 -7.83
CA ARG A 312 -28.00 0.13 -7.95
C ARG A 312 -26.70 0.74 -7.48
N ALA A 313 -26.53 2.05 -7.69
CA ALA A 313 -25.39 2.76 -7.13
C ALA A 313 -25.41 2.73 -5.58
N LEU A 314 -24.28 2.47 -4.98
CA LEU A 314 -24.14 2.41 -3.54
C LEU A 314 -23.28 3.57 -3.02
N ASN A 315 -23.77 4.25 -1.97
CA ASN A 315 -22.99 5.15 -1.11
C ASN A 315 -22.71 4.42 0.20
N ILE A 316 -21.46 4.05 0.42
CA ILE A 316 -20.99 3.29 1.57
C ILE A 316 -20.23 4.23 2.50
N GLU A 317 -20.71 4.32 3.73
CA GLU A 317 -20.07 5.08 4.81
C GLU A 317 -19.69 4.13 5.95
N ALA A 318 -18.46 4.23 6.42
CA ALA A 318 -17.93 3.37 7.47
C ALA A 318 -17.26 4.18 8.60
N THR A 319 -17.36 3.69 9.84
CA THR A 319 -16.69 4.33 10.99
C THR A 319 -15.19 4.06 11.02
N GLN A 320 -14.72 2.99 10.38
CA GLN A 320 -13.32 2.59 10.24
C GLN A 320 -13.02 2.26 8.78
N PRO A 321 -11.74 2.19 8.36
CA PRO A 321 -11.39 1.87 6.98
C PRO A 321 -11.95 0.53 6.52
N VAL A 322 -12.44 0.50 5.29
CA VAL A 322 -12.93 -0.69 4.60
C VAL A 322 -12.33 -0.79 3.20
N LEU A 323 -12.15 -2.01 2.73
CA LEU A 323 -11.93 -2.31 1.31
C LEU A 323 -13.26 -2.71 0.69
N VAL A 324 -13.55 -2.16 -0.48
CA VAL A 324 -14.71 -2.57 -1.27
C VAL A 324 -14.24 -3.19 -2.57
N THR A 325 -14.79 -4.37 -2.88
CA THR A 325 -14.58 -5.03 -4.17
C THR A 325 -15.91 -5.34 -4.83
N ILE A 326 -15.95 -5.22 -6.15
CA ILE A 326 -17.05 -5.76 -6.97
C ILE A 326 -16.60 -7.14 -7.45
N ILE A 327 -17.48 -8.12 -7.29
CA ILE A 327 -17.30 -9.46 -7.84
C ILE A 327 -18.43 -9.66 -8.83
N ASP A 328 -18.11 -9.68 -10.12
CA ASP A 328 -19.14 -9.88 -11.13
C ASP A 328 -19.65 -11.33 -11.11
N ARG A 329 -20.78 -11.57 -11.68
CA ARG A 329 -21.48 -12.83 -11.56
C ARG A 329 -21.29 -13.72 -12.77
N SER A 330 -21.46 -15.00 -12.56
CA SER A 330 -21.49 -15.99 -13.62
C SER A 330 -22.62 -15.76 -14.62
N ALA A 331 -22.33 -15.95 -15.91
CA ALA A 331 -23.34 -15.93 -16.95
C ALA A 331 -24.24 -17.17 -16.87
N ASN A 332 -25.54 -16.97 -17.02
CA ASN A 332 -26.50 -18.06 -17.17
C ASN A 332 -26.56 -18.53 -18.62
N ARG A 333 -26.74 -19.84 -18.83
CA ARG A 333 -27.00 -20.36 -20.16
C ARG A 333 -28.31 -19.82 -20.72
N GLN A 334 -28.30 -19.45 -21.99
CA GLN A 334 -29.51 -19.19 -22.75
C GLN A 334 -30.21 -20.50 -23.11
N THR A 335 -31.48 -20.42 -23.49
CA THR A 335 -32.30 -21.59 -23.90
C THR A 335 -31.73 -22.37 -25.08
N ASN A 336 -30.89 -21.74 -25.91
CA ASN A 336 -30.20 -22.36 -27.06
C ASN A 336 -28.78 -22.88 -26.72
N SER A 337 -28.44 -23.07 -25.44
CA SER A 337 -27.16 -23.54 -24.94
C SER A 337 -25.99 -22.54 -25.11
N LEU A 338 -26.23 -21.32 -25.56
CA LEU A 338 -25.25 -20.25 -25.59
C LEU A 338 -25.20 -19.52 -24.24
N PHE A 339 -24.03 -19.15 -23.79
CA PHE A 339 -23.88 -18.27 -22.63
C PHE A 339 -24.23 -16.83 -23.00
N LYS A 340 -24.82 -16.12 -22.04
CA LYS A 340 -24.96 -14.67 -22.13
C LYS A 340 -23.57 -14.00 -22.00
N PRO A 341 -23.41 -12.77 -22.50
CA PRO A 341 -22.20 -11.99 -22.21
C PRO A 341 -21.98 -11.81 -20.71
N GLY A 342 -20.72 -11.77 -20.29
CA GLY A 342 -20.30 -11.60 -18.91
C GLY A 342 -19.93 -12.90 -18.21
N ASP A 343 -19.04 -12.81 -17.24
CA ASP A 343 -18.57 -13.88 -16.37
C ASP A 343 -17.97 -13.25 -15.09
N PRO A 344 -17.57 -14.02 -14.07
CA PRO A 344 -16.93 -13.45 -12.90
C PRO A 344 -15.67 -12.64 -13.22
N SER A 345 -15.55 -11.48 -12.59
CA SER A 345 -14.31 -10.67 -12.52
C SER A 345 -14.21 -10.00 -11.16
N LEU A 346 -13.01 -9.60 -10.74
CA LEU A 346 -12.77 -8.99 -9.43
C LEU A 346 -12.23 -7.57 -9.61
N ILE A 347 -12.91 -6.58 -9.02
CA ILE A 347 -12.54 -5.17 -9.15
C ILE A 347 -12.42 -4.52 -7.78
N VAL A 348 -11.27 -3.93 -7.45
CA VAL A 348 -11.13 -3.05 -6.29
C VAL A 348 -11.78 -1.69 -6.59
N VAL A 349 -12.62 -1.21 -5.67
CA VAL A 349 -13.25 0.11 -5.77
C VAL A 349 -12.51 1.10 -4.88
N PRO A 350 -11.85 2.12 -5.43
CA PRO A 350 -11.17 3.13 -4.64
C PRO A 350 -12.12 3.94 -3.77
N PRO A 351 -11.75 4.30 -2.53
CA PRO A 351 -12.49 5.29 -1.77
C PRO A 351 -12.35 6.66 -2.43
N TYR A 352 -13.34 7.53 -2.27
CA TYR A 352 -13.33 8.82 -2.97
C TYR A 352 -12.17 9.73 -2.52
N GLU A 353 -11.61 9.50 -1.35
CA GLU A 353 -10.42 10.19 -0.86
C GLU A 353 -9.16 9.89 -1.69
N GLN A 354 -9.21 8.85 -2.53
CA GLN A 354 -8.11 8.42 -3.41
C GLN A 354 -8.34 8.77 -4.88
N PHE A 355 -9.37 9.55 -5.20
CA PHE A 355 -9.67 9.93 -6.58
C PHE A 355 -8.58 10.85 -7.16
N LEU A 356 -8.39 10.77 -8.48
CA LEU A 356 -7.47 11.59 -9.27
C LEU A 356 -8.27 12.45 -10.26
N ASP A 357 -7.65 13.49 -10.80
CA ASP A 357 -8.22 14.38 -11.80
C ASP A 357 -7.96 13.96 -13.26
N GLU A 358 -7.02 13.00 -13.44
CA GLU A 358 -6.67 12.40 -14.73
C GLU A 358 -6.39 10.91 -14.60
N TYR A 359 -6.94 10.13 -15.52
CA TYR A 359 -6.63 8.71 -15.68
C TYR A 359 -6.28 8.36 -17.12
N ARG A 360 -5.30 7.47 -17.26
CA ARG A 360 -5.05 6.76 -18.52
C ARG A 360 -5.29 5.29 -18.30
N VAL A 361 -6.29 4.77 -19.00
CA VAL A 361 -6.74 3.39 -18.86
C VAL A 361 -6.71 2.68 -20.20
N VAL A 362 -6.68 1.36 -20.16
CA VAL A 362 -6.58 0.53 -21.35
C VAL A 362 -7.77 -0.42 -21.37
N THR A 363 -8.57 -0.42 -22.41
CA THR A 363 -9.48 -1.54 -22.65
C THR A 363 -8.73 -2.65 -23.37
N ILE A 364 -8.77 -3.84 -22.79
CA ILE A 364 -7.92 -4.97 -23.14
C ILE A 364 -8.65 -5.89 -24.12
N GLU A 365 -7.98 -6.27 -25.21
CA GLU A 365 -8.46 -7.25 -26.17
C GLU A 365 -7.31 -8.17 -26.56
N PRO A 366 -7.14 -9.31 -25.92
CA PRO A 366 -6.11 -10.27 -26.28
C PRO A 366 -6.54 -11.01 -27.55
N ARG A 367 -6.25 -10.46 -28.71
CA ARG A 367 -6.59 -11.13 -29.98
C ARG A 367 -5.72 -12.36 -30.15
N ILE A 368 -6.38 -13.51 -30.22
CA ILE A 368 -5.78 -14.75 -30.69
C ILE A 368 -6.55 -15.15 -31.95
N SER A 369 -5.86 -15.60 -32.97
CA SER A 369 -6.44 -16.01 -34.28
C SER A 369 -7.33 -14.95 -34.98
N GLY A 370 -7.22 -13.67 -34.63
CA GLY A 370 -7.92 -12.56 -35.33
C GLY A 370 -9.36 -12.29 -34.92
N THR A 371 -9.95 -13.11 -34.05
CA THR A 371 -11.31 -12.89 -33.52
C THR A 371 -11.25 -12.08 -32.23
N ALA A 372 -12.16 -11.10 -32.08
CA ALA A 372 -12.31 -10.37 -30.84
C ALA A 372 -12.87 -11.30 -29.75
N PHE A 373 -12.25 -11.24 -28.57
CA PHE A 373 -12.67 -12.06 -27.42
C PHE A 373 -13.77 -11.37 -26.61
N TYR A 374 -13.64 -10.05 -26.42
CA TYR A 374 -14.67 -9.23 -25.82
C TYR A 374 -15.46 -8.46 -26.87
N THR A 375 -16.77 -8.41 -26.71
CA THR A 375 -17.69 -7.77 -27.64
C THR A 375 -18.06 -6.34 -27.26
N ALA A 376 -17.83 -5.96 -26.00
CA ALA A 376 -18.13 -4.63 -25.49
C ALA A 376 -17.15 -4.23 -24.38
N HIS A 377 -16.74 -2.97 -24.38
CA HIS A 377 -15.86 -2.38 -23.38
C HIS A 377 -16.52 -1.12 -22.79
N TYR A 378 -16.38 -0.95 -21.48
CA TYR A 378 -17.01 0.14 -20.74
C TYR A 378 -16.02 0.84 -19.82
N ILE A 379 -16.22 2.14 -19.66
CA ILE A 379 -15.55 2.98 -18.67
C ILE A 379 -16.65 3.68 -17.88
N THR A 380 -16.77 3.39 -16.60
CA THR A 380 -17.68 4.08 -15.68
C THR A 380 -16.90 5.06 -14.82
N CYS A 381 -17.31 6.32 -14.84
CA CYS A 381 -16.71 7.40 -14.08
C CYS A 381 -17.68 7.94 -13.03
N LEU A 382 -17.15 8.28 -11.84
CA LEU A 382 -17.88 8.84 -10.72
C LEU A 382 -17.25 10.18 -10.37
N ALA A 383 -17.99 11.29 -10.49
CA ALA A 383 -17.46 12.61 -10.18
C ALA A 383 -18.44 13.39 -9.28
N PRO A 384 -17.96 14.44 -8.57
CA PRO A 384 -18.86 15.39 -7.93
C PRO A 384 -19.91 15.87 -8.91
N THR A 385 -21.19 15.90 -8.49
CA THR A 385 -22.30 16.32 -9.35
C THR A 385 -22.09 17.73 -9.91
N SER A 386 -21.39 18.59 -9.16
CA SER A 386 -21.00 19.95 -9.61
C SER A 386 -20.02 19.93 -10.78
N ALA A 387 -19.13 18.93 -10.85
CA ALA A 387 -18.05 18.87 -11.83
C ALA A 387 -18.29 17.86 -12.95
N ILE A 388 -19.29 16.98 -12.85
CA ILE A 388 -19.50 15.87 -13.80
C ILE A 388 -19.65 16.32 -15.26
N ASN A 389 -20.13 17.55 -15.48
CA ASN A 389 -20.24 18.12 -16.82
C ASN A 389 -18.89 18.48 -17.47
N SER A 390 -17.81 18.61 -16.67
CA SER A 390 -16.45 18.80 -17.16
C SER A 390 -15.76 17.49 -17.54
N LEU A 391 -16.30 16.35 -17.06
CA LEU A 391 -15.74 15.03 -17.34
C LEU A 391 -15.64 14.76 -18.85
N ARG A 392 -14.52 14.23 -19.27
CA ARG A 392 -14.26 13.82 -20.66
C ARG A 392 -13.57 12.45 -20.69
N VAL A 393 -14.05 11.58 -21.56
CA VAL A 393 -13.35 10.35 -21.93
C VAL A 393 -13.03 10.45 -23.44
N ASN A 394 -11.76 10.49 -23.78
CA ASN A 394 -11.28 10.77 -25.16
C ASN A 394 -11.89 12.05 -25.76
N GLY A 395 -12.12 13.07 -24.94
CA GLY A 395 -12.78 14.33 -25.33
C GLY A 395 -14.31 14.27 -25.41
N ALA A 396 -14.93 13.09 -25.28
CA ALA A 396 -16.38 12.96 -25.27
C ALA A 396 -16.98 13.37 -23.91
N ALA A 397 -18.04 14.17 -23.95
CA ALA A 397 -18.81 14.53 -22.76
C ALA A 397 -19.72 13.38 -22.29
N PRO A 398 -20.19 13.39 -21.02
CA PRO A 398 -21.18 12.43 -20.53
C PRO A 398 -22.47 12.46 -21.37
N SER A 399 -22.96 11.29 -21.77
CA SER A 399 -24.25 11.17 -22.48
C SER A 399 -25.42 11.02 -21.51
N GLN A 400 -25.20 10.40 -20.39
CA GLN A 400 -26.17 10.19 -19.31
C GLN A 400 -25.47 10.38 -17.96
N VAL A 401 -26.05 11.20 -17.09
CA VAL A 401 -25.56 11.47 -15.75
C VAL A 401 -26.60 10.98 -14.75
N ILE A 402 -26.20 10.09 -13.85
CA ILE A 402 -27.08 9.47 -12.86
C ILE A 402 -26.57 9.82 -11.46
N PRO A 403 -27.38 10.49 -10.62
CA PRO A 403 -27.00 10.78 -9.25
C PRO A 403 -26.85 9.51 -8.40
N ILE A 404 -25.85 9.48 -7.49
CA ILE A 404 -25.69 8.43 -6.48
C ILE A 404 -26.48 8.83 -5.23
N PRO A 405 -27.49 8.04 -4.83
CA PRO A 405 -28.36 8.39 -3.71
C PRO A 405 -27.58 8.65 -2.40
N GLY A 406 -27.97 9.72 -1.69
CA GLY A 406 -27.33 10.07 -0.40
C GLY A 406 -25.91 10.64 -0.51
N SER A 407 -25.45 10.96 -1.72
CA SER A 407 -24.12 11.54 -1.94
C SER A 407 -24.21 12.83 -2.76
N SER A 408 -23.11 13.59 -2.82
CA SER A 408 -22.92 14.74 -3.74
C SER A 408 -22.31 14.34 -5.08
N PHE A 409 -22.30 13.05 -5.41
CA PHE A 409 -21.67 12.49 -6.60
C PHE A 409 -22.71 11.95 -7.59
N SER A 410 -22.31 11.91 -8.84
CA SER A 410 -23.02 11.26 -9.93
C SER A 410 -22.07 10.33 -10.69
N TYR A 411 -22.61 9.40 -11.45
CA TYR A 411 -21.83 8.54 -12.33
C TYR A 411 -22.33 8.61 -13.77
N THR A 412 -21.47 8.21 -14.67
CA THR A 412 -21.75 8.06 -16.11
C THR A 412 -20.94 6.90 -16.65
N THR A 413 -21.49 6.18 -17.63
CA THR A 413 -20.79 5.07 -18.28
C THR A 413 -20.63 5.36 -19.76
N TYR A 414 -19.40 5.15 -20.26
CA TYR A 414 -19.06 5.23 -21.67
C TYR A 414 -18.84 3.84 -22.23
N GLN A 415 -19.50 3.54 -23.34
CA GLN A 415 -19.10 2.41 -24.18
C GLN A 415 -17.96 2.88 -25.08
N VAL A 416 -16.85 2.17 -25.11
CA VAL A 416 -15.64 2.57 -25.82
C VAL A 416 -15.10 1.43 -26.70
N ASN A 417 -14.23 1.76 -27.64
CA ASN A 417 -13.50 0.75 -28.41
C ASN A 417 -12.31 0.21 -27.60
N VAL A 418 -11.71 -0.87 -28.07
CA VAL A 418 -10.46 -1.37 -27.53
C VAL A 418 -9.32 -0.35 -27.70
N GLY A 419 -8.48 -0.18 -26.70
CA GLY A 419 -7.27 0.65 -26.77
C GLY A 419 -7.01 1.53 -25.56
N ASN A 420 -6.27 2.61 -25.78
CA ASN A 420 -5.87 3.58 -24.77
C ASN A 420 -6.91 4.70 -24.65
N HIS A 421 -7.29 5.03 -23.42
CA HIS A 421 -8.28 6.06 -23.15
C HIS A 421 -7.74 7.07 -22.14
N LEU A 422 -7.98 8.34 -22.41
CA LEU A 422 -7.73 9.45 -21.49
C LEU A 422 -9.06 9.90 -20.89
N ALA A 423 -9.15 9.89 -19.58
CA ALA A 423 -10.27 10.45 -18.82
C ALA A 423 -9.79 11.63 -17.98
N THR A 424 -10.49 12.75 -18.02
CA THR A 424 -10.15 13.99 -17.28
C THR A 424 -11.41 14.63 -16.71
N CYS A 425 -11.27 15.30 -15.55
CA CYS A 425 -12.32 16.09 -14.93
C CYS A 425 -11.69 17.29 -14.20
N ASP A 426 -12.46 18.37 -13.99
CA ASP A 426 -11.97 19.55 -13.25
C ASP A 426 -11.82 19.30 -11.73
N GLU A 427 -12.44 18.25 -11.21
CA GLU A 427 -12.30 17.78 -9.83
C GLU A 427 -11.94 16.29 -9.81
N PRO A 428 -11.28 15.80 -8.74
CA PRO A 428 -10.96 14.38 -8.62
C PRO A 428 -12.19 13.48 -8.78
N PHE A 429 -12.02 12.40 -9.56
CA PHE A 429 -13.10 11.46 -9.89
C PHE A 429 -12.60 10.01 -9.83
N GLY A 430 -13.51 9.06 -9.66
CA GLY A 430 -13.21 7.62 -9.69
C GLY A 430 -13.49 7.02 -11.07
N ILE A 431 -12.82 5.92 -11.38
CA ILE A 431 -12.96 5.23 -12.67
C ILE A 431 -12.87 3.71 -12.51
N ILE A 432 -13.77 2.99 -13.19
CA ILE A 432 -13.78 1.53 -13.30
C ILE A 432 -13.81 1.16 -14.78
N VAL A 433 -13.01 0.20 -15.18
CA VAL A 433 -12.90 -0.30 -16.55
C VAL A 433 -13.29 -1.77 -16.59
N TYR A 434 -14.15 -2.15 -17.53
CA TYR A 434 -14.56 -3.54 -17.67
C TYR A 434 -15.01 -3.85 -19.10
N GLY A 435 -15.07 -5.12 -19.42
CA GLY A 435 -15.53 -5.58 -20.73
C GLY A 435 -16.17 -6.95 -20.67
N TYR A 436 -17.00 -7.24 -21.65
CA TYR A 436 -17.79 -8.45 -21.76
C TYR A 436 -17.64 -9.16 -23.10
N GLY A 437 -17.55 -10.47 -23.04
CA GLY A 437 -17.67 -11.40 -24.15
C GLY A 437 -18.64 -12.54 -23.82
N PRO A 438 -18.88 -13.50 -24.73
CA PRO A 438 -19.73 -14.66 -24.46
C PRO A 438 -19.11 -15.55 -23.38
N ALA A 439 -19.67 -15.53 -22.16
CA ALA A 439 -19.16 -16.18 -20.95
C ALA A 439 -17.71 -15.79 -20.63
N GLU A 440 -17.42 -14.52 -20.77
CA GLU A 440 -16.11 -13.92 -20.52
C GLU A 440 -16.27 -12.49 -20.01
N SER A 441 -15.42 -12.09 -19.10
CA SER A 441 -15.33 -10.72 -18.64
C SER A 441 -13.91 -10.37 -18.22
N TYR A 442 -13.67 -9.10 -18.02
CA TYR A 442 -12.56 -8.57 -17.25
C TYR A 442 -13.01 -7.29 -16.56
N GLY A 443 -12.37 -6.96 -15.46
CA GLY A 443 -12.62 -5.70 -14.80
C GLY A 443 -11.48 -5.32 -13.87
N TYR A 444 -11.20 -4.00 -13.77
CA TYR A 444 -10.19 -3.48 -12.85
C TYR A 444 -10.44 -2.00 -12.53
N THR A 445 -9.86 -1.53 -11.44
CA THR A 445 -9.82 -0.10 -11.15
C THR A 445 -8.90 0.62 -12.13
N GLY A 446 -9.30 1.79 -12.63
CA GLY A 446 -8.43 2.60 -13.49
C GLY A 446 -7.26 3.27 -12.78
N GLY A 447 -7.18 3.15 -11.47
CA GLY A 447 -6.13 3.72 -10.63
C GLY A 447 -6.66 4.50 -9.44
N MET A 448 -5.75 4.93 -8.58
CA MET A 448 -6.04 5.78 -7.42
C MET A 448 -4.74 6.45 -6.92
N ALA A 449 -4.88 7.39 -5.97
CA ALA A 449 -3.78 8.18 -5.45
C ALA A 449 -2.83 7.41 -4.50
N PHE A 450 -3.20 6.25 -3.96
CA PHE A 450 -2.47 5.47 -2.97
C PHE A 450 -1.93 6.28 -1.79
N GLN A 451 -2.63 7.34 -1.41
CA GLN A 451 -2.29 8.11 -0.21
C GLN A 451 -2.56 7.26 1.03
N ARG A 452 -1.64 7.33 1.99
CA ARG A 452 -1.84 6.68 3.29
C ARG A 452 -2.81 7.48 4.13
N LEU A 453 -4.11 7.18 4.00
CA LEU A 453 -5.19 7.96 4.60
C LEU A 453 -5.24 7.87 6.12
N PHE A 454 -4.73 6.79 6.69
CA PHE A 454 -4.83 6.46 8.12
C PHE A 454 -3.48 6.16 8.76
N GLU A 455 -2.38 6.51 8.10
CA GLU A 455 -1.08 6.49 8.73
C GLU A 455 -1.07 7.56 9.83
N PRO A 456 -0.73 7.21 11.08
CA PRO A 456 -0.59 8.23 12.11
C PRO A 456 0.51 9.20 11.67
N SER A 457 0.20 10.48 11.75
CA SER A 457 1.13 11.56 11.43
C SER A 457 1.32 12.42 12.65
N LEU A 458 2.55 12.73 12.97
CA LEU A 458 2.86 13.64 14.06
C LEU A 458 4.10 14.49 13.76
N ARG A 459 4.20 15.59 14.48
CA ARG A 459 5.34 16.46 14.44
C ARG A 459 6.02 16.52 15.79
N LEU A 460 7.34 16.30 15.79
CA LEU A 460 8.19 16.46 16.94
C LEU A 460 8.92 17.80 16.83
N ARG A 461 9.14 18.44 17.98
CA ARG A 461 9.92 19.67 18.07
C ARG A 461 10.99 19.52 19.14
N THR A 462 12.21 19.98 18.85
CA THR A 462 13.18 20.34 19.90
C THR A 462 12.86 21.73 20.43
N LEU A 463 12.84 21.88 21.75
CA LEU A 463 12.72 23.19 22.38
C LEU A 463 14.09 23.88 22.38
N ASP A 464 14.07 25.21 22.29
CA ASP A 464 15.27 26.03 22.36
C ASP A 464 15.94 25.89 23.72
N ALA A 465 17.26 25.85 23.74
CA ALA A 465 18.08 25.89 24.94
C ALA A 465 18.99 27.11 24.87
N ARG A 466 18.88 28.01 25.83
CA ARG A 466 19.63 29.27 25.85
C ARG A 466 20.18 29.57 27.23
N GLY A 467 21.48 29.69 27.34
CA GLY A 467 22.13 29.94 28.62
C GLY A 467 23.51 30.58 28.51
N PHE A 468 23.97 31.13 29.62
CA PHE A 468 25.37 31.59 29.73
C PHE A 468 26.31 30.39 29.86
N ALA A 469 27.54 30.55 29.43
CA ALA A 469 28.58 29.54 29.63
C ALA A 469 28.65 29.13 31.12
N GLY A 470 28.62 27.82 31.38
CA GLY A 470 28.54 27.24 32.72
C GLY A 470 27.12 27.02 33.26
N ALA A 471 26.10 27.52 32.60
CA ALA A 471 24.70 27.26 33.00
C ALA A 471 24.29 25.84 32.63
N VAL A 472 23.52 25.22 33.53
CA VAL A 472 22.87 23.92 33.25
C VAL A 472 21.55 24.20 32.59
N ASP A 473 21.29 23.51 31.48
CA ASP A 473 20.06 23.63 30.72
C ASP A 473 19.62 22.28 30.13
N THR A 474 18.53 22.26 29.37
CA THR A 474 17.98 21.06 28.75
C THR A 474 17.55 21.29 27.31
N ILE A 475 17.94 20.41 26.40
CA ILE A 475 17.32 20.24 25.08
C ILE A 475 16.19 19.23 25.25
N ALA A 476 14.93 19.65 25.11
CA ALA A 476 13.78 18.76 25.21
C ALA A 476 13.17 18.47 23.82
N VAL A 477 12.77 17.24 23.59
CA VAL A 477 11.96 16.85 22.43
C VAL A 477 10.53 16.67 22.89
N VAL A 478 9.61 17.41 22.26
CA VAL A 478 8.18 17.38 22.60
C VAL A 478 7.34 17.03 21.36
N VAL A 479 6.14 16.54 21.61
CA VAL A 479 5.11 16.35 20.57
C VAL A 479 4.48 17.70 20.25
N ASP A 480 4.73 18.22 19.05
CA ASP A 480 4.22 19.53 18.61
C ASP A 480 2.80 19.44 18.05
N SER A 481 2.52 18.42 17.23
CA SER A 481 1.17 18.13 16.74
C SER A 481 0.98 16.64 16.49
N ILE A 482 -0.27 16.19 16.53
CA ILE A 482 -0.69 14.83 16.16
C ILE A 482 -1.86 14.99 15.20
N ASP A 483 -1.69 14.49 13.98
CA ASP A 483 -2.77 14.36 13.02
C ASP A 483 -3.29 12.92 13.08
N ASN A 484 -4.62 12.74 13.07
CA ASN A 484 -5.24 11.43 13.23
C ASN A 484 -4.86 10.71 14.53
N ALA A 485 -5.03 11.38 15.68
CA ALA A 485 -4.68 10.87 17.01
C ALA A 485 -5.31 9.49 17.31
N ASP A 486 -6.53 9.23 16.83
CA ASP A 486 -7.20 7.94 16.97
C ASP A 486 -6.40 6.81 16.28
N ASN A 487 -5.77 7.11 15.15
CA ASN A 487 -4.96 6.13 14.40
C ASN A 487 -3.65 5.82 15.12
N LEU A 488 -3.05 6.79 15.79
CA LEU A 488 -1.87 6.57 16.62
C LEU A 488 -2.18 5.58 17.76
N GLN A 489 -3.32 5.77 18.45
CA GLN A 489 -3.76 4.88 19.51
C GLN A 489 -4.13 3.49 19.00
N LEU A 490 -4.80 3.42 17.85
CA LEU A 490 -5.24 2.16 17.21
C LEU A 490 -4.11 1.37 16.57
N SER A 491 -3.01 2.03 16.16
CA SER A 491 -1.82 1.34 15.60
C SER A 491 -1.07 0.49 16.62
N GLY A 492 -1.42 0.57 17.90
CA GLY A 492 -0.77 -0.19 18.97
C GLY A 492 0.64 0.30 19.31
N ILE A 493 1.05 1.47 18.83
CA ILE A 493 2.35 2.06 19.12
C ILE A 493 2.45 2.39 20.60
N ARG A 494 3.57 2.02 21.22
CA ARG A 494 3.84 2.22 22.64
C ARG A 494 5.25 2.72 22.93
N GLU A 495 6.09 2.83 21.91
CA GLU A 495 7.48 3.30 22.08
C GLU A 495 7.86 4.18 20.89
N VAL A 496 8.58 5.25 21.16
CA VAL A 496 9.32 6.04 20.17
C VAL A 496 10.78 6.10 20.56
N ARG A 497 11.65 6.01 19.57
CA ARG A 497 13.07 6.33 19.66
C ARG A 497 13.40 7.40 18.66
N CYS A 498 14.11 8.43 19.06
CA CYS A 498 14.63 9.43 18.16
C CYS A 498 16.07 9.80 18.52
N SER A 499 16.84 10.24 17.56
CA SER A 499 18.19 10.77 17.75
C SER A 499 18.17 12.28 17.58
N VAL A 500 18.83 12.99 18.47
CA VAL A 500 18.99 14.45 18.41
C VAL A 500 20.48 14.76 18.26
N SER A 501 20.84 15.52 17.25
CA SER A 501 22.21 15.95 17.01
C SER A 501 22.37 17.47 17.21
N PHE A 502 23.49 17.86 17.77
CA PHE A 502 23.87 19.26 18.03
C PHE A 502 25.38 19.40 18.13
N ASP A 503 25.89 20.64 18.19
CA ASP A 503 27.29 20.93 18.41
C ASP A 503 27.68 20.77 19.88
N GLY A 504 28.50 19.75 20.18
CA GLY A 504 29.00 19.47 21.53
C GLY A 504 29.99 20.46 22.08
N THR A 505 30.46 21.44 21.27
CA THR A 505 31.34 22.49 21.76
C THR A 505 30.62 23.61 22.49
N ILE A 506 29.31 23.78 22.23
CA ILE A 506 28.50 24.81 22.90
C ILE A 506 27.52 24.25 23.91
N PHE A 507 27.23 22.94 23.86
CA PHE A 507 26.37 22.25 24.82
C PHE A 507 26.91 20.86 25.11
N VAL A 508 27.40 20.64 26.33
CA VAL A 508 27.98 19.36 26.78
C VAL A 508 26.97 18.56 27.58
N PRO A 509 26.48 17.42 27.07
CA PRO A 509 25.48 16.62 27.78
C PRO A 509 26.08 15.96 29.02
N THR A 510 25.28 15.91 30.11
CA THR A 510 25.70 15.38 31.41
C THR A 510 24.95 14.11 31.85
N ASN A 511 23.88 13.71 31.14
CA ASN A 511 22.94 12.68 31.59
C ASN A 511 22.56 11.64 30.50
N GLN A 512 23.43 11.27 29.60
CA GLN A 512 23.05 10.35 28.52
C GLN A 512 23.87 9.07 28.54
N ASP A 513 23.17 7.92 28.57
CA ASP A 513 23.77 6.58 28.49
C ASP A 513 24.07 6.16 27.02
N SER A 514 23.47 6.89 26.04
CA SER A 514 23.59 6.58 24.61
C SER A 514 24.00 7.82 23.82
N LEU A 515 25.27 8.18 23.91
CA LEU A 515 25.89 9.27 23.14
C LEU A 515 26.84 8.69 22.09
N ALA A 516 26.73 9.19 20.87
CA ALA A 516 27.76 9.05 19.84
C ALA A 516 28.36 10.44 19.59
N ILE A 517 29.69 10.51 19.47
CA ILE A 517 30.40 11.77 19.22
C ILE A 517 31.24 11.55 17.98
N ASP A 518 31.03 12.41 17.00
CA ASP A 518 31.79 12.47 15.77
C ASP A 518 32.18 13.91 15.48
N ASN A 519 33.47 14.21 15.53
CA ASN A 519 34.06 15.53 15.19
C ASN A 519 33.29 16.74 15.77
N MET A 520 33.11 16.81 17.08
CA MET A 520 32.39 17.89 17.78
C MET A 520 30.86 17.79 17.67
N ARG A 521 30.30 16.98 16.78
CA ARG A 521 28.87 16.70 16.72
C ARG A 521 28.52 15.62 17.76
N VAL A 522 27.55 15.93 18.59
CA VAL A 522 26.96 14.97 19.54
C VAL A 522 25.64 14.46 18.97
N VAL A 523 25.43 13.16 19.03
CA VAL A 523 24.15 12.51 18.71
C VAL A 523 23.67 11.79 19.96
N ALA A 524 22.59 12.27 20.55
CA ALA A 524 21.94 11.68 21.69
C ALA A 524 20.70 10.87 21.26
N THR A 525 20.57 9.62 21.70
CA THR A 525 19.39 8.79 21.42
C THR A 525 18.44 8.85 22.61
N LEU A 526 17.21 9.27 22.34
CA LEU A 526 16.12 9.33 23.28
C LEU A 526 15.16 8.16 23.05
N ARG A 527 14.61 7.60 24.13
CA ARG A 527 13.61 6.54 24.12
C ARG A 527 12.47 6.90 25.06
N HIS A 528 11.24 6.84 24.55
CA HIS A 528 10.04 7.09 25.34
C HIS A 528 9.03 5.94 25.17
N GLN A 529 8.51 5.44 26.27
CA GLN A 529 7.43 4.46 26.31
C GLN A 529 6.18 5.13 26.88
N PHE A 530 5.02 4.84 26.28
CA PHE A 530 3.76 5.50 26.63
C PHE A 530 2.57 4.56 26.42
N ASP A 531 1.51 4.77 27.15
CA ASP A 531 0.19 4.16 26.89
C ASP A 531 -0.64 5.00 25.92
N THR A 532 -0.57 6.30 26.06
CA THR A 532 -1.18 7.30 25.16
C THR A 532 -0.19 8.42 24.92
N LEU A 533 -0.15 8.97 23.72
CA LEU A 533 0.68 10.11 23.37
C LEU A 533 -0.22 11.31 23.07
N ARG A 534 0.14 12.49 23.59
CA ARG A 534 -0.61 13.73 23.44
C ARG A 534 0.28 14.86 22.99
N VAL A 535 -0.32 15.88 22.39
CA VAL A 535 0.37 17.14 22.08
C VAL A 535 0.89 17.76 23.37
N GLY A 536 2.14 18.16 23.39
CA GLY A 536 2.86 18.68 24.55
C GLY A 536 3.61 17.60 25.36
N ASP A 537 3.39 16.31 25.11
CA ASP A 537 4.15 15.25 25.81
C ASP A 537 5.63 15.35 25.47
N THR A 538 6.48 15.13 26.48
CA THR A 538 7.93 15.14 26.32
C THR A 538 8.43 13.74 25.99
N ILE A 539 9.03 13.58 24.81
CA ILE A 539 9.66 12.34 24.37
C ILE A 539 10.95 12.06 25.14
N GLY A 540 11.70 13.10 25.46
CA GLY A 540 12.90 12.99 26.26
C GLY A 540 13.62 14.33 26.42
N VAL A 541 14.59 14.35 27.31
CA VAL A 541 15.41 15.53 27.61
C VAL A 541 16.88 15.17 27.62
N ILE A 542 17.69 16.04 27.06
CA ILE A 542 19.15 16.01 27.14
C ILE A 542 19.56 17.12 28.09
N ARG A 543 20.06 16.78 29.28
CA ARG A 543 20.61 17.74 30.21
C ARG A 543 22.07 17.98 29.90
N GLY A 544 22.50 19.21 29.97
CA GLY A 544 23.86 19.57 29.67
C GLY A 544 24.26 20.92 30.24
N ILE A 545 25.46 21.31 29.92
CA ILE A 545 26.06 22.57 30.34
C ILE A 545 26.41 23.38 29.09
N HIS A 546 26.00 24.63 29.04
CA HIS A 546 26.42 25.58 28.02
C HIS A 546 27.90 25.87 28.14
N THR A 547 28.62 25.86 27.02
CA THR A 547 30.05 26.06 26.98
C THR A 547 30.41 27.06 25.89
N LEU A 548 31.57 27.69 25.99
CA LEU A 548 32.12 28.59 24.95
C LEU A 548 32.77 27.74 23.87
N GLY A 549 32.01 27.47 22.81
CA GLY A 549 32.47 26.73 21.66
C GLY A 549 33.04 27.55 20.51
N MET A 550 33.22 26.93 19.36
CA MET A 550 33.65 27.59 18.13
C MET A 550 32.55 28.45 17.50
N VAL A 551 31.31 28.19 17.84
CA VAL A 551 30.11 28.94 17.43
C VAL A 551 29.33 29.34 18.69
N SER A 552 28.47 30.35 18.60
CA SER A 552 27.60 30.76 19.70
C SER A 552 26.21 30.09 19.65
N GLU A 553 25.85 29.53 18.51
CA GLU A 553 24.53 28.98 18.23
C GLU A 553 24.63 27.79 17.29
N CYS A 554 23.79 26.78 17.49
CA CYS A 554 23.58 25.69 16.56
C CYS A 554 22.14 25.22 16.65
N SER A 555 21.63 24.49 15.63
CA SER A 555 20.33 23.84 15.72
C SER A 555 20.43 22.46 16.37
N ALA A 556 19.47 22.14 17.25
CA ALA A 556 19.26 20.80 17.77
C ALA A 556 18.34 20.03 16.79
N VAL A 557 18.93 19.16 15.98
CA VAL A 557 18.25 18.49 14.87
C VAL A 557 17.76 17.11 15.29
N ILE A 558 16.44 16.88 15.16
CA ILE A 558 15.87 15.53 15.29
C ILE A 558 16.16 14.76 14.01
N GLU A 559 16.89 13.67 14.13
CA GLU A 559 17.21 12.76 13.05
C GLU A 559 16.30 11.51 13.13
N ASN A 560 16.79 10.37 12.83
CA ASN A 560 16.07 9.10 12.78
C ASN A 560 15.00 8.91 13.87
N THR A 561 13.77 8.70 13.46
CA THR A 561 12.64 8.41 14.35
C THR A 561 12.12 7.01 14.08
N ILE A 562 12.01 6.18 15.11
CA ILE A 562 11.55 4.79 15.02
C ILE A 562 10.39 4.60 16.00
N TRP A 563 9.26 4.09 15.50
CA TRP A 563 8.06 3.83 16.29
C TRP A 563 7.84 2.33 16.41
N LYS A 564 7.48 1.87 17.61
CA LYS A 564 7.31 0.44 17.89
C LYS A 564 6.04 0.16 18.69
N THR A 565 5.45 -1.01 18.44
CA THR A 565 4.40 -1.57 19.29
C THR A 565 4.96 -2.09 20.62
N SER A 566 4.08 -2.46 21.55
CA SER A 566 4.47 -3.14 22.79
C SER A 566 5.22 -4.46 22.55
N SER A 567 4.97 -5.12 21.44
CA SER A 567 5.68 -6.34 21.03
C SER A 567 7.05 -6.08 20.38
N GLY A 568 7.44 -4.80 20.20
CA GLY A 568 8.69 -4.39 19.56
C GLY A 568 8.65 -4.32 18.04
N LEU A 569 7.50 -4.58 17.41
CA LEU A 569 7.33 -4.44 15.96
C LEU A 569 7.44 -2.96 15.57
N GLN A 570 8.24 -2.65 14.57
CA GLN A 570 8.34 -1.30 14.03
C GLN A 570 7.10 -0.97 13.20
N VAL A 571 6.53 0.21 13.45
CA VAL A 571 5.33 0.72 12.76
C VAL A 571 5.70 1.98 12.00
N PRO A 572 5.32 2.13 10.74
CA PRO A 572 5.51 3.38 10.02
C PRO A 572 4.64 4.48 10.64
N VAL A 573 5.26 5.61 10.94
CA VAL A 573 4.59 6.82 11.40
C VAL A 573 5.19 7.99 10.64
N ARG A 574 4.35 8.78 10.01
CA ARG A 574 4.79 9.97 9.31
C ARG A 574 5.23 11.00 10.34
N THR A 575 6.54 11.17 10.49
CA THR A 575 7.12 12.09 11.45
C THR A 575 7.75 13.27 10.72
N SER A 576 7.24 14.48 11.00
CA SER A 576 7.90 15.74 10.63
C SER A 576 8.59 16.32 11.86
N THR A 577 9.59 17.17 11.67
CA THR A 577 10.38 17.73 12.76
C THR A 577 10.52 19.25 12.64
N ILE A 578 10.52 19.91 13.80
CA ILE A 578 10.94 21.32 13.93
C ILE A 578 12.17 21.31 14.83
N ASN A 579 13.24 21.88 14.34
CA ASN A 579 14.48 22.00 15.10
C ASN A 579 14.44 23.26 15.96
N GLY A 580 14.81 23.13 17.22
CA GLY A 580 15.06 24.25 18.11
C GLY A 580 16.52 24.68 18.05
N ASP A 581 16.81 25.84 18.56
CA ASP A 581 18.16 26.39 18.58
C ASP A 581 18.79 26.22 19.96
N VAL A 582 20.09 25.96 19.97
CA VAL A 582 20.94 25.95 21.15
C VAL A 582 21.86 27.16 21.07
N GLU A 583 21.69 28.09 21.99
CA GLU A 583 22.47 29.33 22.00
C GLU A 583 23.23 29.46 23.34
N THR A 584 24.53 29.62 23.25
CA THR A 584 25.35 29.96 24.40
C THR A 584 25.66 31.46 24.39
N LEU A 585 25.11 32.17 25.37
CA LEU A 585 25.33 33.57 25.54
C LEU A 585 26.76 33.82 26.08
N GLY A 586 27.46 34.74 25.46
CA GLY A 586 28.71 35.27 26.00
C GLY A 586 28.50 35.88 27.39
N ILE A 587 29.54 36.02 28.15
CA ILE A 587 29.49 36.74 29.43
C ILE A 587 29.04 38.19 29.13
N CYS A 588 28.02 38.67 29.84
CA CYS A 588 27.48 40.02 29.70
C CYS A 588 28.60 41.06 29.62
N GLU A 589 28.64 41.81 28.51
CA GLU A 589 29.58 42.92 28.26
C GLU A 589 29.27 44.19 29.09
N GLU A 590 28.66 44.09 30.24
CA GLU A 590 28.43 45.29 31.05
C GLU A 590 29.68 45.86 31.75
N ASN A 591 30.83 45.18 31.61
CA ASN A 591 32.10 45.79 32.03
C ASN A 591 33.22 45.39 31.08
N SER A 592 33.42 46.19 30.08
CA SER A 592 34.37 46.03 28.98
C SER A 592 35.88 46.00 29.36
N ASN A 593 36.24 45.65 30.57
CA ASN A 593 37.63 45.62 31.02
C ASN A 593 37.99 44.49 32.00
N LYS A 594 37.18 43.48 32.18
CA LYS A 594 37.59 42.30 32.96
C LYS A 594 37.79 41.10 31.99
N ARG A 595 39.06 40.85 31.67
CA ARG A 595 39.46 39.57 31.06
C ARG A 595 39.02 38.44 31.98
N LEU A 596 38.42 37.39 31.42
CA LEU A 596 38.02 36.15 32.13
C LEU A 596 39.20 35.48 32.83
N PHE A 597 40.44 35.82 32.47
CA PHE A 597 41.66 35.41 33.12
C PHE A 597 42.55 36.65 33.35
N ASP A 598 42.61 37.07 34.62
CA ASP A 598 43.72 37.90 35.08
C ASP A 598 44.84 36.97 35.55
N PRO A 599 45.96 36.85 34.83
CA PRO A 599 47.04 35.95 35.21
C PRO A 599 47.75 36.41 36.50
N THR A 600 47.36 37.54 37.11
CA THR A 600 47.95 38.08 38.34
C THR A 600 47.20 37.72 39.60
N VAL A 601 45.95 37.18 39.52
CA VAL A 601 45.18 36.74 40.71
C VAL A 601 45.58 35.31 41.07
N ARG A 602 46.57 35.15 41.95
CA ARG A 602 46.93 33.89 42.59
C ARG A 602 45.92 33.58 43.70
N THR A 603 44.79 32.96 43.38
CA THR A 603 44.00 32.28 44.41
C THR A 603 44.52 30.86 44.57
N ARG A 604 44.83 30.45 45.81
CA ARG A 604 45.37 29.15 46.22
C ARG A 604 44.33 28.01 46.19
N THR A 605 43.39 28.03 45.28
CA THR A 605 42.47 26.91 45.04
C THR A 605 43.00 26.10 43.88
N ARG A 606 43.19 24.80 44.08
CA ARG A 606 43.52 23.86 43.00
C ARG A 606 42.39 23.86 41.99
N ALA A 607 42.58 24.53 40.86
CA ALA A 607 41.66 24.44 39.74
C ALA A 607 41.75 23.03 39.12
N LEU A 608 40.63 22.41 38.90
CA LEU A 608 40.51 21.18 38.13
C LEU A 608 40.00 21.51 36.75
N PHE A 609 40.74 21.11 35.74
CA PHE A 609 40.37 21.34 34.34
C PHE A 609 39.67 20.15 33.77
N TYR A 610 38.64 20.38 32.97
CA TYR A 610 37.84 19.37 32.30
C TYR A 610 37.86 19.65 30.79
N ASP A 611 37.85 18.58 29.98
CA ASP A 611 37.64 18.74 28.54
C ASP A 611 36.18 19.02 28.22
N VAL A 612 35.91 19.24 26.92
CA VAL A 612 34.53 19.47 26.42
C VAL A 612 33.53 18.35 26.71
N LEU A 613 34.01 17.19 27.13
CA LEU A 613 33.20 16.04 27.51
C LEU A 613 33.07 15.87 29.04
N GLY A 614 33.54 16.86 29.82
CA GLY A 614 33.54 16.83 31.27
C GLY A 614 34.56 15.89 31.91
N ARG A 615 35.56 15.38 31.18
CA ARG A 615 36.61 14.52 31.73
C ARG A 615 37.64 15.37 32.46
N ASN A 616 37.99 14.94 33.68
CA ASN A 616 38.99 15.64 34.49
C ASN A 616 40.39 15.50 33.88
N LEU A 617 41.02 16.61 33.53
CA LEU A 617 42.33 16.68 32.92
C LEU A 617 43.46 16.98 33.92
N GLY A 618 43.13 17.07 35.20
CA GLY A 618 44.11 17.34 36.25
C GLY A 618 44.14 18.80 36.72
N SER A 619 45.12 19.16 37.50
CA SER A 619 45.25 20.47 38.15
C SER A 619 46.45 21.30 37.69
N SER A 620 47.08 20.98 36.54
CA SER A 620 48.26 21.64 36.03
C SER A 620 48.08 22.07 34.56
N GLN A 621 48.38 23.33 34.26
CA GLN A 621 48.26 23.93 32.92
C GLN A 621 49.35 23.47 31.92
N GLU A 622 50.42 22.83 32.39
CA GLU A 622 51.62 22.61 31.55
C GLU A 622 51.51 21.52 30.49
N TYR A 623 50.39 20.74 30.48
CA TYR A 623 50.22 19.57 29.60
C TYR A 623 48.86 19.47 28.88
N LEU A 624 48.10 20.56 28.82
CA LEU A 624 46.81 20.53 28.18
C LEU A 624 46.90 20.87 26.68
N PRO A 625 46.36 20.04 25.77
CA PRO A 625 46.28 20.38 24.35
C PRO A 625 45.39 21.61 24.14
N ALA A 626 45.57 22.30 23.03
CA ALA A 626 44.71 23.45 22.67
C ALA A 626 43.24 23.00 22.62
N GLY A 627 42.39 23.57 23.45
CA GLY A 627 40.97 23.25 23.58
C GLY A 627 40.28 24.12 24.62
N VAL A 628 38.98 23.95 24.80
CA VAL A 628 38.14 24.64 25.80
C VAL A 628 38.18 23.84 27.10
N TYR A 629 38.58 24.50 28.19
CA TYR A 629 38.71 23.92 29.52
C TYR A 629 37.86 24.67 30.53
N PHE A 630 37.37 23.94 31.53
CA PHE A 630 36.58 24.49 32.63
C PHE A 630 37.35 24.38 33.95
N GLU A 631 37.32 25.44 34.71
CA GLU A 631 37.78 25.49 36.08
C GLU A 631 36.56 25.31 36.99
N ARG A 632 36.64 24.38 37.95
CA ARG A 632 35.59 24.12 38.93
C ARG A 632 35.96 24.72 40.30
#